data_f07c6246d08197737e29ae094a2c6bc2
#
_entry.id   f07c6246d08197737e29ae094a2c6bc2
#
_cell.length_a   1.000
_cell.length_b   1.000
_cell.length_c   1.000
_cell.angle_alpha   90.00
_cell.angle_beta   90.00
_cell.angle_gamma   90.00
#
_symmetry.space_group_name_H-M   'P 1'
#
loop_
_entity.id
_entity.type
_entity.pdbx_description
1 polymer ?
#
loop_
_entity_poly.entity_id
_entity_poly.type
_entity_poly.pdbx_seq_one_letter_code
_entity_poly.pdbx_strand_id
1 'polypeptide(L)'
;MSRLDKLKEQHPDLNISIIDVIAEVDPSDSYKYTEFLIKWFKEWYDDKLYLGIELIGEENVVILNEFEKHSKCNRIEKKDIGQHKSFKSLKIEVEKADEIVKLKELEKQTKKIYDDGDWLAIIPLSFEASKSYGSNTKWCTTQEEHWDRYIKNYKLIYLIQRSSDVKYAISSKKDSDTEIQAWL
;
A
#
# COMPACT_ATOMS: atom_id res chain seq x y z
N MET A 1 -28.73 20.66 13.67
CA MET A 1 -28.49 20.58 12.21
C MET A 1 -27.28 19.67 11.98
N SER A 2 -27.47 18.57 11.25
CA SER A 2 -26.39 17.63 10.94
C SER A 2 -25.38 18.26 9.98
N ARG A 3 -24.18 17.66 9.82
CA ARG A 3 -23.22 18.10 8.80
C ARG A 3 -23.78 17.93 7.39
N LEU A 4 -24.53 16.86 7.16
CA LEU A 4 -25.19 16.62 5.87
C LEU A 4 -26.22 17.69 5.54
N ASP A 5 -27.03 18.14 6.52
CA ASP A 5 -27.99 19.23 6.31
C ASP A 5 -27.30 20.53 5.90
N LYS A 6 -26.16 20.83 6.54
CA LYS A 6 -25.35 22.02 6.17
C LYS A 6 -24.83 21.92 4.74
N LEU A 7 -24.36 20.73 4.32
CA LEU A 7 -23.89 20.52 2.96
C LEU A 7 -25.02 20.71 1.93
N LYS A 8 -26.22 20.23 2.23
CA LYS A 8 -27.41 20.47 1.38
C LYS A 8 -27.73 21.93 1.23
N GLU A 9 -27.63 22.72 2.30
CA GLU A 9 -27.82 24.17 2.26
C GLU A 9 -26.70 24.89 1.49
N GLN A 10 -25.49 24.42 1.56
CA GLN A 10 -24.32 25.01 0.88
C GLN A 10 -24.29 24.74 -0.63
N HIS A 11 -24.99 23.71 -1.10
CA HIS A 11 -25.04 23.31 -2.50
C HIS A 11 -26.48 23.28 -3.05
N PRO A 12 -27.18 24.43 -3.07
CA PRO A 12 -28.57 24.52 -3.54
C PRO A 12 -28.74 24.28 -5.04
N ASP A 13 -27.64 24.32 -5.78
CA ASP A 13 -27.54 24.02 -7.20
C ASP A 13 -27.60 22.51 -7.52
N LEU A 14 -27.39 21.64 -6.51
CA LEU A 14 -27.52 20.19 -6.66
C LEU A 14 -28.87 19.70 -6.12
N ASN A 15 -29.38 18.65 -6.79
CA ASN A 15 -30.54 17.94 -6.24
C ASN A 15 -30.15 17.28 -4.92
N ILE A 16 -31.01 17.42 -3.90
CA ILE A 16 -30.80 16.84 -2.56
C ILE A 16 -30.54 15.33 -2.63
N SER A 17 -31.26 14.62 -3.51
CA SER A 17 -31.07 13.17 -3.71
C SER A 17 -29.66 12.81 -4.21
N ILE A 18 -29.02 13.69 -5.01
CA ILE A 18 -27.65 13.48 -5.46
C ILE A 18 -26.67 13.61 -4.28
N ILE A 19 -26.89 14.58 -3.41
CA ILE A 19 -26.07 14.78 -2.21
C ILE A 19 -26.22 13.57 -1.27
N ASP A 20 -27.42 13.03 -1.12
CA ASP A 20 -27.65 11.82 -0.31
C ASP A 20 -26.88 10.61 -0.87
N VAL A 21 -26.95 10.37 -2.18
CA VAL A 21 -26.22 9.29 -2.86
C VAL A 21 -24.69 9.48 -2.72
N ILE A 22 -24.20 10.72 -2.86
CA ILE A 22 -22.76 11.01 -2.66
C ILE A 22 -22.37 10.75 -1.21
N ALA A 23 -23.23 11.09 -0.25
CA ALA A 23 -22.97 10.87 1.17
C ALA A 23 -22.95 9.38 1.57
N GLU A 24 -23.69 8.52 0.87
CA GLU A 24 -23.70 7.08 1.10
C GLU A 24 -22.35 6.41 0.81
N VAL A 25 -21.53 6.97 -0.10
CA VAL A 25 -20.20 6.44 -0.44
C VAL A 25 -19.08 7.05 0.41
N ASP A 26 -19.39 8.01 1.30
CA ASP A 26 -18.43 8.56 2.26
C ASP A 26 -18.13 7.51 3.35
N PRO A 27 -16.89 6.97 3.45
CA PRO A 27 -16.56 5.94 4.42
C PRO A 27 -16.46 6.47 5.86
N SER A 28 -16.62 7.77 6.07
CA SER A 28 -16.57 8.36 7.39
C SER A 28 -17.97 8.49 8.00
N ASP A 29 -18.12 8.11 9.27
CA ASP A 29 -19.40 8.22 10.00
C ASP A 29 -19.90 9.68 10.16
N SER A 30 -19.08 10.66 9.80
CA SER A 30 -19.34 12.08 10.00
C SER A 30 -19.47 12.90 8.71
N TYR A 31 -19.60 12.24 7.56
CA TYR A 31 -19.65 12.90 6.24
C TYR A 31 -18.42 13.80 5.99
N LYS A 32 -17.24 13.34 6.41
CA LYS A 32 -16.00 14.12 6.38
C LYS A 32 -15.53 14.39 4.95
N TYR A 33 -15.78 13.45 4.05
CA TYR A 33 -15.33 13.50 2.66
C TYR A 33 -16.40 13.93 1.66
N THR A 34 -17.66 14.04 2.09
CA THR A 34 -18.80 14.37 1.22
C THR A 34 -18.59 15.68 0.48
N GLU A 35 -18.03 16.72 1.10
CA GLU A 35 -17.74 18.00 0.42
C GLU A 35 -16.71 17.84 -0.71
N PHE A 36 -15.66 17.04 -0.51
CA PHE A 36 -14.68 16.71 -1.55
C PHE A 36 -15.34 15.96 -2.72
N LEU A 37 -16.21 14.99 -2.40
CA LEU A 37 -16.95 14.23 -3.39
C LEU A 37 -17.92 15.09 -4.20
N ILE A 38 -18.61 16.05 -3.55
CA ILE A 38 -19.48 17.01 -4.22
C ILE A 38 -18.67 17.90 -5.18
N LYS A 39 -17.53 18.42 -4.75
CA LYS A 39 -16.65 19.24 -5.61
C LYS A 39 -16.17 18.45 -6.81
N TRP A 40 -15.67 17.23 -6.58
CA TRP A 40 -15.23 16.34 -7.65
C TRP A 40 -16.39 16.02 -8.60
N PHE A 41 -17.57 15.72 -8.09
CA PHE A 41 -18.76 15.47 -8.89
C PHE A 41 -19.10 16.67 -9.80
N LYS A 42 -19.11 17.90 -9.26
CA LYS A 42 -19.36 19.11 -10.04
C LYS A 42 -18.36 19.36 -11.16
N GLU A 43 -17.07 18.99 -10.95
CA GLU A 43 -16.03 19.15 -11.97
C GLU A 43 -16.15 18.15 -13.13
N TRP A 44 -16.67 16.96 -12.85
CA TRP A 44 -16.75 15.87 -13.83
C TRP A 44 -18.11 15.69 -14.48
N TYR A 45 -19.12 16.33 -13.94
CA TYR A 45 -20.50 16.11 -14.33
C TYR A 45 -21.06 17.26 -15.16
N ASP A 46 -20.84 17.20 -16.48
CA ASP A 46 -21.52 18.00 -17.47
C ASP A 46 -22.70 17.18 -18.04
N ASP A 47 -23.93 17.49 -17.55
CA ASP A 47 -25.23 17.13 -18.13
C ASP A 47 -25.65 15.64 -18.29
N LYS A 48 -25.11 14.68 -17.58
CA LYS A 48 -25.57 13.27 -17.68
C LYS A 48 -26.19 12.72 -16.41
N LEU A 49 -27.48 12.41 -16.52
CA LEU A 49 -28.33 11.78 -15.50
C LEU A 49 -27.95 10.30 -15.30
N TYR A 50 -27.02 9.98 -14.41
CA TYR A 50 -26.83 8.61 -13.90
C TYR A 50 -26.85 8.61 -12.39
N LEU A 51 -27.69 7.73 -11.81
CA LEU A 51 -27.93 7.62 -10.37
C LEU A 51 -27.14 6.43 -9.79
N GLY A 52 -26.34 6.65 -8.75
CA GLY A 52 -25.79 5.58 -7.91
C GLY A 52 -24.27 5.63 -7.69
N ILE A 53 -23.73 4.57 -7.14
CA ILE A 53 -22.28 4.32 -6.93
C ILE A 53 -21.50 4.46 -8.24
N GLU A 54 -22.15 4.18 -9.38
CA GLU A 54 -21.65 4.42 -10.73
C GLU A 54 -21.20 5.88 -10.96
N LEU A 55 -21.75 6.85 -10.22
CA LEU A 55 -21.37 8.26 -10.30
C LEU A 55 -19.92 8.53 -9.88
N ILE A 56 -19.45 7.83 -8.85
CA ILE A 56 -18.11 8.06 -8.29
C ILE A 56 -17.10 7.03 -8.86
N GLY A 57 -17.62 5.91 -9.37
CA GLY A 57 -16.83 4.79 -9.85
C GLY A 57 -16.30 3.92 -8.71
N GLU A 58 -16.40 2.62 -8.87
CA GLU A 58 -15.97 1.65 -7.85
C GLU A 58 -14.51 1.85 -7.43
N GLU A 59 -13.61 2.15 -8.36
CA GLU A 59 -12.20 2.39 -8.07
C GLU A 59 -12.00 3.58 -7.12
N ASN A 60 -12.72 4.67 -7.32
CA ASN A 60 -12.62 5.86 -6.47
C ASN A 60 -13.18 5.61 -5.06
N VAL A 61 -14.23 4.79 -4.94
CA VAL A 61 -14.76 4.36 -3.65
C VAL A 61 -13.73 3.51 -2.89
N VAL A 62 -13.06 2.60 -3.57
CA VAL A 62 -11.97 1.79 -2.97
C VAL A 62 -10.84 2.69 -2.48
N ILE A 63 -10.38 3.63 -3.30
CA ILE A 63 -9.32 4.59 -2.91
C ILE A 63 -9.72 5.39 -1.68
N LEU A 64 -10.97 5.84 -1.60
CA LEU A 64 -11.47 6.63 -0.47
C LEU A 64 -11.53 5.81 0.83
N ASN A 65 -11.96 4.55 0.74
CA ASN A 65 -11.98 3.61 1.87
C ASN A 65 -10.55 3.34 2.41
N GLU A 66 -9.60 3.07 1.51
CA GLU A 66 -8.21 2.85 1.91
C GLU A 66 -7.57 4.13 2.47
N PHE A 67 -7.91 5.30 1.91
CA PHE A 67 -7.46 6.59 2.47
C PHE A 67 -7.97 6.79 3.91
N GLU A 68 -9.25 6.54 4.19
CA GLU A 68 -9.81 6.64 5.54
C GLU A 68 -9.14 5.65 6.51
N LYS A 69 -8.93 4.42 6.08
CA LYS A 69 -8.23 3.38 6.84
C LYS A 69 -6.80 3.80 7.21
N HIS A 70 -6.02 4.28 6.23
CA HIS A 70 -4.66 4.75 6.45
C HIS A 70 -4.60 6.03 7.28
N SER A 71 -5.58 6.93 7.10
CA SER A 71 -5.72 8.16 7.90
C SER A 71 -5.97 7.83 9.38
N LYS A 72 -6.89 6.91 9.68
CA LYS A 72 -7.15 6.40 11.04
C LYS A 72 -5.91 5.74 11.68
N CYS A 73 -5.11 5.04 10.87
CA CYS A 73 -3.89 4.38 11.33
C CYS A 73 -2.65 5.31 11.36
N ASN A 74 -2.78 6.61 11.14
CA ASN A 74 -1.68 7.57 11.07
C ASN A 74 -0.58 7.20 10.05
N ARG A 75 -0.96 6.66 8.89
CA ARG A 75 -0.04 6.22 7.83
C ARG A 75 0.04 7.21 6.66
N ILE A 76 -0.80 8.23 6.66
CA ILE A 76 -0.87 9.30 5.66
C ILE A 76 -0.48 10.61 6.33
N GLU A 77 0.39 11.38 5.69
CA GLU A 77 0.82 12.69 6.21
C GLU A 77 -0.29 13.74 6.03
N LYS A 78 -0.87 13.80 4.82
CA LYS A 78 -1.93 14.74 4.46
C LYS A 78 -3.31 14.14 4.72
N LYS A 79 -3.70 14.07 6.00
CA LYS A 79 -4.97 13.47 6.44
C LYS A 79 -6.21 14.27 6.07
N ASP A 80 -6.06 15.56 5.80
CA ASP A 80 -7.15 16.39 5.34
C ASP A 80 -7.34 16.18 3.83
N ILE A 81 -8.49 15.60 3.47
CA ILE A 81 -8.84 15.34 2.07
C ILE A 81 -8.87 16.62 1.22
N GLY A 82 -9.20 17.77 1.83
CA GLY A 82 -9.20 19.07 1.16
C GLY A 82 -7.81 19.49 0.63
N GLN A 83 -6.72 18.85 1.08
CA GLN A 83 -5.37 19.06 0.56
C GLN A 83 -5.11 18.33 -0.76
N HIS A 84 -6.00 17.41 -1.14
CA HIS A 84 -5.90 16.63 -2.38
C HIS A 84 -6.80 17.26 -3.45
N LYS A 85 -6.21 17.51 -4.62
CA LYS A 85 -6.93 18.15 -5.74
C LYS A 85 -7.75 17.16 -6.58
N SER A 86 -7.51 15.85 -6.46
CA SER A 86 -8.14 14.83 -7.29
C SER A 86 -8.00 13.44 -6.67
N PHE A 87 -8.80 12.48 -7.14
CA PHE A 87 -8.63 11.05 -6.80
C PHE A 87 -7.26 10.51 -7.20
N LYS A 88 -6.66 11.01 -8.28
CA LYS A 88 -5.30 10.63 -8.67
C LYS A 88 -4.27 10.99 -7.58
N SER A 89 -4.41 12.16 -6.96
CA SER A 89 -3.51 12.56 -5.87
C SER A 89 -3.76 11.75 -4.58
N LEU A 90 -5.01 11.38 -4.30
CA LEU A 90 -5.38 10.46 -3.22
C LEU A 90 -4.78 9.07 -3.43
N LYS A 91 -4.91 8.51 -4.65
CA LYS A 91 -4.36 7.20 -5.02
C LYS A 91 -2.86 7.13 -4.74
N ILE A 92 -2.10 8.16 -5.13
CA ILE A 92 -0.66 8.22 -4.87
C ILE A 92 -0.34 8.16 -3.37
N GLU A 93 -1.11 8.84 -2.52
CA GLU A 93 -0.89 8.80 -1.07
C GLU A 93 -1.27 7.45 -0.45
N VAL A 94 -2.33 6.83 -0.94
CA VAL A 94 -2.74 5.48 -0.52
C VAL A 94 -1.66 4.45 -0.92
N GLU A 95 -1.20 4.48 -2.17
CA GLU A 95 -0.15 3.58 -2.68
C GLU A 95 1.16 3.70 -1.86
N LYS A 96 1.57 4.92 -1.50
CA LYS A 96 2.73 5.13 -0.61
C LYS A 96 2.50 4.53 0.78
N ALA A 97 1.30 4.71 1.34
CA ALA A 97 0.97 4.18 2.65
C ALA A 97 0.95 2.64 2.63
N ASP A 98 0.42 2.02 1.57
CA ASP A 98 0.44 0.57 1.36
C ASP A 98 1.88 0.04 1.25
N GLU A 99 2.74 0.73 0.50
CA GLU A 99 4.15 0.37 0.37
C GLU A 99 4.87 0.39 1.73
N ILE A 100 4.64 1.42 2.54
CA ILE A 100 5.20 1.50 3.91
C ILE A 100 4.71 0.33 4.77
N VAL A 101 3.44 -0.04 4.67
CA VAL A 101 2.88 -1.19 5.41
C VAL A 101 3.56 -2.48 4.95
N LYS A 102 3.67 -2.68 3.65
CA LYS A 102 4.32 -3.85 3.05
C LYS A 102 5.78 -3.98 3.49
N LEU A 103 6.53 -2.88 3.48
CA LEU A 103 7.93 -2.87 3.93
C LEU A 103 8.05 -3.24 5.41
N LYS A 104 7.20 -2.69 6.28
CA LYS A 104 7.18 -3.04 7.71
C LYS A 104 6.83 -4.52 7.96
N GLU A 105 5.92 -5.09 7.18
CA GLU A 105 5.60 -6.51 7.29
C GLU A 105 6.78 -7.40 6.81
N LEU A 106 7.47 -7.00 5.74
CA LEU A 106 8.68 -7.67 5.29
C LEU A 106 9.82 -7.59 6.31
N GLU A 107 9.98 -6.45 6.98
CA GLU A 107 10.95 -6.29 8.06
C GLU A 107 10.70 -7.28 9.21
N LYS A 108 9.44 -7.51 9.60
CA LYS A 108 9.08 -8.51 10.63
C LYS A 108 9.40 -9.95 10.19
N GLN A 109 9.33 -10.21 8.90
CA GLN A 109 9.62 -11.51 8.28
C GLN A 109 11.10 -11.66 7.90
N THR A 110 11.96 -10.81 8.46
CA THR A 110 13.36 -10.74 8.10
C THR A 110 14.21 -10.52 9.34
N LYS A 111 15.29 -11.29 9.50
CA LYS A 111 16.29 -11.03 10.52
C LYS A 111 17.44 -10.23 9.90
N LYS A 112 17.53 -8.95 10.25
CA LYS A 112 18.65 -8.10 9.85
C LYS A 112 19.91 -8.48 10.65
N ILE A 113 21.02 -8.73 9.94
CA ILE A 113 22.32 -9.07 10.52
C ILE A 113 23.24 -7.85 10.49
N TYR A 114 23.22 -7.12 9.37
CA TYR A 114 24.09 -5.97 9.13
C TYR A 114 23.37 -4.95 8.26
N ASP A 115 23.66 -3.67 8.51
CA ASP A 115 23.13 -2.55 7.71
C ASP A 115 23.99 -1.30 7.98
N ASP A 116 24.78 -0.85 6.99
CA ASP A 116 25.58 0.37 7.06
C ASP A 116 25.07 1.48 6.13
N GLY A 117 23.89 1.28 5.55
CA GLY A 117 23.27 2.19 4.58
C GLY A 117 23.51 1.78 3.13
N ASP A 118 24.68 1.28 2.76
CA ASP A 118 25.00 0.74 1.42
C ASP A 118 24.82 -0.78 1.38
N TRP A 119 25.38 -1.50 2.34
CA TRP A 119 25.27 -2.95 2.44
C TRP A 119 24.23 -3.38 3.46
N LEU A 120 23.38 -4.29 3.05
CA LEU A 120 22.37 -4.92 3.88
C LEU A 120 22.55 -6.43 3.88
N ALA A 121 22.80 -7.04 5.06
CA ALA A 121 22.80 -8.48 5.24
C ALA A 121 21.58 -8.94 6.04
N ILE A 122 20.80 -9.85 5.48
CA ILE A 122 19.56 -10.36 6.07
C ILE A 122 19.44 -11.88 6.00
N ILE A 123 18.64 -12.42 6.91
CA ILE A 123 18.10 -13.77 6.83
C ILE A 123 16.60 -13.65 6.56
N PRO A 124 16.09 -14.09 5.40
CA PRO A 124 14.66 -14.15 5.17
C PRO A 124 14.04 -15.25 6.06
N LEU A 125 12.95 -14.93 6.74
CA LEU A 125 12.24 -15.86 7.63
C LEU A 125 10.96 -16.43 6.98
N SER A 126 10.53 -15.88 5.84
CA SER A 126 9.41 -16.35 5.05
C SER A 126 9.76 -16.38 3.57
N PHE A 127 8.92 -17.09 2.79
CA PHE A 127 9.02 -17.11 1.33
C PHE A 127 8.79 -15.70 0.75
N GLU A 128 7.82 -14.95 1.27
CA GLU A 128 7.51 -13.59 0.83
C GLU A 128 8.72 -12.66 1.01
N ALA A 129 9.41 -12.74 2.14
CA ALA A 129 10.63 -12.00 2.38
C ALA A 129 11.73 -12.44 1.39
N SER A 130 11.93 -13.74 1.20
CA SER A 130 12.89 -14.26 0.23
C SER A 130 12.62 -13.77 -1.19
N LYS A 131 11.36 -13.84 -1.64
CA LYS A 131 10.92 -13.39 -2.96
C LYS A 131 11.10 -11.88 -3.14
N SER A 132 10.77 -11.10 -2.11
CA SER A 132 10.87 -9.63 -2.17
C SER A 132 12.33 -9.17 -2.25
N TYR A 133 13.18 -9.64 -1.34
CA TYR A 133 14.59 -9.24 -1.31
C TYR A 133 15.41 -9.85 -2.46
N GLY A 134 15.05 -11.05 -2.91
CA GLY A 134 15.64 -11.71 -4.08
C GLY A 134 15.01 -11.31 -5.42
N SER A 135 14.15 -10.29 -5.46
CA SER A 135 13.54 -9.80 -6.70
C SER A 135 14.61 -9.46 -7.73
N ASN A 136 14.30 -9.69 -9.01
CA ASN A 136 15.22 -9.52 -10.14
C ASN A 136 16.45 -10.46 -10.15
N THR A 137 16.45 -11.50 -9.30
CA THR A 137 17.48 -12.55 -9.33
C THR A 137 16.89 -13.86 -9.87
N LYS A 138 17.79 -14.81 -10.23
CA LYS A 138 17.42 -16.17 -10.63
C LYS A 138 17.59 -17.18 -9.49
N TRP A 139 17.56 -16.74 -8.24
CA TRP A 139 17.80 -17.62 -7.10
C TRP A 139 16.66 -18.62 -6.93
N CYS A 140 16.99 -19.88 -6.73
CA CYS A 140 15.99 -20.93 -6.46
C CYS A 140 15.15 -20.61 -5.20
N THR A 141 15.72 -19.90 -4.23
CA THR A 141 15.04 -19.52 -2.99
C THR A 141 13.92 -18.51 -3.18
N THR A 142 13.82 -17.88 -4.35
CA THR A 142 12.69 -16.99 -4.73
C THR A 142 11.55 -17.74 -5.43
N GLN A 143 11.67 -19.07 -5.56
CA GLN A 143 10.66 -19.96 -6.13
C GLN A 143 10.06 -20.80 -5.02
N GLU A 144 8.74 -20.82 -4.91
CA GLU A 144 8.00 -21.43 -3.80
C GLU A 144 8.33 -22.93 -3.64
N GLU A 145 8.38 -23.66 -4.76
CA GLU A 145 8.70 -25.10 -4.81
C GLU A 145 10.08 -25.45 -4.26
N HIS A 146 11.01 -24.49 -4.24
CA HIS A 146 12.38 -24.71 -3.74
C HIS A 146 12.59 -24.14 -2.34
N TRP A 147 11.78 -23.16 -1.91
CA TRP A 147 11.92 -22.49 -0.63
C TRP A 147 11.95 -23.44 0.56
N ASP A 148 10.95 -24.33 0.66
CA ASP A 148 10.81 -25.27 1.76
C ASP A 148 12.00 -26.21 1.90
N ARG A 149 12.57 -26.63 0.76
CA ARG A 149 13.78 -27.49 0.74
C ARG A 149 14.99 -26.72 1.26
N TYR A 150 15.15 -25.46 0.84
CA TYR A 150 16.29 -24.65 1.26
C TYR A 150 16.20 -24.29 2.74
N ILE A 151 15.05 -23.82 3.22
CA ILE A 151 14.92 -23.41 4.62
C ILE A 151 15.07 -24.57 5.62
N LYS A 152 14.74 -25.78 5.20
CA LYS A 152 14.95 -26.99 6.03
C LYS A 152 16.42 -27.36 6.18
N ASN A 153 17.19 -27.25 5.10
CA ASN A 153 18.51 -27.83 5.02
C ASN A 153 19.66 -26.83 5.13
N TYR A 154 19.37 -25.54 4.91
CA TYR A 154 20.40 -24.51 4.83
C TYR A 154 20.08 -23.32 5.73
N LYS A 155 21.14 -22.62 6.15
CA LYS A 155 21.06 -21.25 6.67
C LYS A 155 21.23 -20.33 5.46
N LEU A 156 20.30 -19.42 5.23
CA LEU A 156 20.32 -18.48 4.10
C LEU A 156 20.65 -17.08 4.58
N ILE A 157 21.57 -16.42 3.91
CA ILE A 157 21.89 -15.01 4.12
C ILE A 157 21.87 -14.33 2.76
N TYR A 158 21.13 -13.22 2.66
CA TYR A 158 21.17 -12.34 1.51
C TYR A 158 22.02 -11.13 1.83
N LEU A 159 22.97 -10.84 0.95
CA LEU A 159 23.80 -9.64 0.99
C LEU A 159 23.42 -8.77 -0.20
N ILE A 160 22.99 -7.56 0.06
CA ILE A 160 22.43 -6.63 -0.94
C ILE A 160 23.21 -5.33 -0.87
N GLN A 161 23.76 -4.91 -2.00
CA GLN A 161 24.37 -3.60 -2.14
C GLN A 161 23.34 -2.63 -2.74
N ARG A 162 22.89 -1.67 -1.95
CA ARG A 162 21.82 -0.73 -2.35
C ARG A 162 22.23 0.23 -3.46
N SER A 163 23.50 0.65 -3.46
CA SER A 163 24.02 1.60 -4.44
C SER A 163 24.12 1.05 -5.87
N SER A 164 24.28 -0.26 -6.02
CA SER A 164 24.48 -0.94 -7.32
C SER A 164 23.39 -1.98 -7.64
N ASP A 165 22.44 -2.19 -6.73
CA ASP A 165 21.44 -3.27 -6.79
C ASP A 165 22.08 -4.69 -6.96
N VAL A 166 23.34 -4.84 -6.58
CA VAL A 166 24.02 -6.13 -6.59
C VAL A 166 23.57 -6.95 -5.40
N LYS A 167 23.22 -8.21 -5.65
CA LYS A 167 22.65 -9.12 -4.65
C LYS A 167 23.40 -10.45 -4.68
N TYR A 168 23.71 -10.96 -3.50
CA TYR A 168 24.32 -12.28 -3.29
C TYR A 168 23.44 -13.10 -2.36
N ALA A 169 23.21 -14.37 -2.70
CA ALA A 169 22.65 -15.35 -1.78
C ALA A 169 23.76 -16.26 -1.29
N ILE A 170 23.91 -16.35 0.01
CA ILE A 170 24.88 -17.20 0.69
C ILE A 170 24.12 -18.28 1.41
N SER A 171 24.47 -19.54 1.20
CA SER A 171 23.89 -20.67 1.92
C SER A 171 24.95 -21.54 2.55
N SER A 172 24.70 -22.05 3.77
CA SER A 172 25.48 -23.08 4.42
C SER A 172 24.57 -24.19 4.91
N LYS A 173 25.01 -25.44 4.84
CA LYS A 173 24.24 -26.55 5.43
C LYS A 173 24.11 -26.34 6.95
N LYS A 174 22.94 -26.65 7.51
CA LYS A 174 22.69 -26.47 8.94
C LYS A 174 23.58 -27.30 9.84
N ASP A 175 24.03 -28.46 9.33
CA ASP A 175 24.82 -29.45 10.09
C ASP A 175 26.33 -29.38 9.79
N SER A 176 26.78 -28.40 8.98
CA SER A 176 28.19 -28.19 8.69
C SER A 176 28.64 -26.80 9.08
N ASP A 177 29.68 -26.73 9.90
CA ASP A 177 30.28 -25.46 10.32
C ASP A 177 31.17 -24.80 9.23
N THR A 178 31.33 -25.41 8.07
CA THR A 178 32.44 -25.09 7.14
C THR A 178 32.06 -24.84 5.68
N GLU A 179 30.88 -25.16 5.19
CA GLU A 179 30.55 -24.91 3.78
C GLU A 179 29.65 -23.67 3.60
N ILE A 180 30.27 -22.59 3.17
CA ILE A 180 29.56 -21.41 2.67
C ILE A 180 29.52 -21.48 1.15
N GLN A 181 28.33 -21.58 0.56
CA GLN A 181 28.14 -21.47 -0.89
C GLN A 181 27.57 -20.06 -1.19
N ALA A 182 28.27 -19.31 -2.00
CA ALA A 182 27.82 -18.00 -2.49
C ALA A 182 27.33 -18.12 -3.95
N TRP A 183 26.18 -17.57 -4.23
CA TRP A 183 25.57 -17.53 -5.56
C TRP A 183 25.45 -16.06 -6.01
N LEU A 184 25.95 -15.78 -7.20
CA LEU A 184 25.81 -14.48 -7.88
C LEU A 184 24.52 -14.42 -8.68
#